data_f4ec8a7996c12a646710e3bf07ed558b
#
_entry.id   f4ec8a7996c12a646710e3bf07ed558b
#
_cell.length_a   1.000
_cell.length_b   1.000
_cell.length_c   1.000
_cell.angle_alpha   90.00
_cell.angle_beta   90.00
_cell.angle_gamma   90.00
#
_symmetry.space_group_name_H-M   'P 1'
#
loop_
_entity.id
_entity.type
_entity.pdbx_description
1 polymer ?
#
loop_
_entity_poly.entity_id
_entity_poly.type
_entity_poly.pdbx_seq_one_letter_code
_entity_poly.pdbx_strand_id
1 'polypeptide(L)'
;MTDKMDYASSGVDIDLEGSAVASLISSLGKSVRKPGTPGAPVELPGGFGGLIEFGEHLLALATDGVGSKLQIASKLNQWSGVGIDCMAMNVNDLLCVGAEPIR
;
A
#
# COMPACT_ATOMS: atom_id res chain seq x y z
N MET A 1 27.60 24.08 10.61
CA MET A 1 26.78 23.51 9.50
C MET A 1 25.68 22.68 10.10
N THR A 2 24.45 23.08 9.98
CA THR A 2 23.32 22.24 10.31
C THR A 2 23.16 21.24 9.17
N ASP A 3 23.34 19.95 9.46
CA ASP A 3 22.98 18.88 8.52
C ASP A 3 21.52 19.05 8.14
N LYS A 4 21.27 19.26 6.86
CA LYS A 4 19.93 19.43 6.34
C LYS A 4 19.24 18.08 6.41
N MET A 5 18.37 17.90 7.39
CA MET A 5 17.54 16.71 7.45
C MET A 5 16.55 16.72 6.29
N ASP A 6 16.67 15.76 5.40
CA ASP A 6 15.73 15.50 4.33
C ASP A 6 15.26 14.03 4.37
N TYR A 7 14.24 13.70 3.59
CA TYR A 7 13.70 12.34 3.55
C TYR A 7 14.73 11.32 3.04
N ALA A 8 15.54 11.69 2.06
CA ALA A 8 16.53 10.78 1.48
C ALA A 8 17.61 10.39 2.48
N SER A 9 18.12 11.37 3.28
CA SER A 9 19.14 11.12 4.31
C SER A 9 18.61 10.28 5.48
N SER A 10 17.30 10.27 5.72
CA SER A 10 16.65 9.40 6.72
C SER A 10 16.26 8.01 6.19
N GLY A 11 16.62 7.68 4.96
CA GLY A 11 16.33 6.39 4.33
C GLY A 11 15.03 6.35 3.53
N VAL A 12 14.37 7.50 3.33
CA VAL A 12 13.15 7.63 2.52
C VAL A 12 13.45 8.52 1.32
N ASP A 13 13.85 7.91 0.22
CA ASP A 13 14.10 8.58 -1.06
C ASP A 13 12.90 8.37 -1.98
N ILE A 14 12.05 9.40 -2.10
CA ILE A 14 10.80 9.35 -2.88
C ILE A 14 11.08 9.16 -4.38
N ASP A 15 12.13 9.77 -4.91
CA ASP A 15 12.48 9.66 -6.32
C ASP A 15 13.02 8.26 -6.64
N LEU A 16 13.87 7.72 -5.76
CA LEU A 16 14.40 6.37 -5.89
C LEU A 16 13.27 5.33 -5.76
N GLU A 17 12.36 5.53 -4.83
CA GLU A 17 11.18 4.69 -4.65
C GLU A 17 10.30 4.68 -5.92
N GLY A 18 9.99 5.85 -6.47
CA GLY A 18 9.25 5.99 -7.73
C GLY A 18 9.92 5.26 -8.89
N SER A 19 11.24 5.37 -9.02
CA SER A 19 12.02 4.67 -10.04
C SER A 19 12.00 3.15 -9.85
N ALA A 20 12.11 2.68 -8.61
CA ALA A 20 12.05 1.26 -8.28
C ALA A 20 10.67 0.67 -8.59
N VAL A 21 9.59 1.36 -8.24
CA VAL A 21 8.21 0.96 -8.54
C VAL A 21 7.98 0.91 -10.05
N ALA A 22 8.42 1.91 -10.81
CA ALA A 22 8.29 1.93 -12.26
C ALA A 22 9.03 0.75 -12.91
N SER A 23 10.22 0.42 -12.43
CA SER A 23 11.01 -0.72 -12.89
C SER A 23 10.29 -2.05 -12.60
N LEU A 24 9.72 -2.18 -11.41
CA LEU A 24 8.94 -3.35 -11.02
C LEU A 24 7.70 -3.52 -11.91
N ILE A 25 6.93 -2.47 -12.14
CA ILE A 25 5.76 -2.48 -13.02
C ILE A 25 6.15 -2.91 -14.43
N SER A 26 7.24 -2.37 -14.96
CA SER A 26 7.76 -2.75 -16.30
C SER A 26 8.11 -4.24 -16.36
N SER A 27 8.74 -4.76 -15.32
CA SER A 27 9.14 -6.18 -15.24
C SER A 27 7.92 -7.11 -15.15
N LEU A 28 6.87 -6.68 -14.46
CA LEU A 28 5.63 -7.44 -14.30
C LEU A 28 4.68 -7.33 -15.49
N GLY A 29 4.93 -6.40 -16.42
CA GLY A 29 4.02 -6.09 -17.53
C GLY A 29 3.65 -7.30 -18.40
N LYS A 30 4.54 -8.28 -18.52
CA LYS A 30 4.28 -9.52 -19.27
C LYS A 30 3.33 -10.49 -18.55
N SER A 31 3.17 -10.35 -17.24
CA SER A 31 2.32 -11.21 -16.41
C SER A 31 0.95 -10.61 -16.12
N VAL A 32 0.73 -9.35 -16.51
CA VAL A 32 -0.55 -8.66 -16.32
C VAL A 32 -1.64 -9.34 -17.13
N ARG A 33 -2.75 -9.63 -16.48
CA ARG A 33 -3.90 -10.25 -17.13
C ARG A 33 -4.63 -9.26 -18.05
N LYS A 34 -5.20 -9.78 -19.12
CA LYS A 34 -5.95 -8.98 -20.10
C LYS A 34 -7.28 -8.51 -19.49
N PRO A 35 -7.73 -7.28 -19.81
CA PRO A 35 -9.06 -6.80 -19.44
C PRO A 35 -10.16 -7.82 -19.77
N GLY A 36 -11.15 -7.95 -18.90
CA GLY A 36 -12.23 -8.92 -19.04
C GLY A 36 -11.90 -10.32 -18.51
N THR A 37 -10.73 -10.53 -17.91
CA THR A 37 -10.37 -11.80 -17.28
C THR A 37 -10.20 -11.62 -15.77
N PRO A 38 -10.53 -12.63 -14.94
CA PRO A 38 -10.36 -12.54 -13.49
C PRO A 38 -8.91 -12.21 -13.11
N GLY A 39 -8.72 -11.22 -12.29
CA GLY A 39 -7.41 -10.73 -11.87
C GLY A 39 -6.83 -9.64 -12.78
N ALA A 40 -7.54 -9.19 -13.81
CA ALA A 40 -7.10 -8.05 -14.61
C ALA A 40 -7.13 -6.77 -13.76
N PRO A 41 -6.07 -5.94 -13.83
CA PRO A 41 -6.03 -4.70 -13.06
C PRO A 41 -7.04 -3.68 -13.60
N VAL A 42 -7.64 -2.93 -12.67
CA VAL A 42 -8.54 -1.81 -12.98
C VAL A 42 -7.92 -0.54 -12.43
N GLU A 43 -7.74 0.45 -13.29
CA GLU A 43 -7.19 1.74 -12.89
C GLU A 43 -8.31 2.69 -12.46
N LEU A 44 -8.15 3.28 -11.29
CA LEU A 44 -8.95 4.41 -10.83
C LEU A 44 -8.09 5.65 -10.71
N PRO A 45 -8.53 6.80 -11.21
CA PRO A 45 -7.82 8.05 -11.03
C PRO A 45 -7.60 8.36 -9.55
N GLY A 46 -6.35 8.52 -9.13
CA GLY A 46 -5.99 8.81 -7.74
C GLY A 46 -6.21 7.66 -6.76
N GLY A 47 -6.44 6.45 -7.24
CA GLY A 47 -6.69 5.29 -6.40
C GLY A 47 -5.46 4.83 -5.61
N PHE A 48 -5.66 4.58 -4.32
CA PHE A 48 -4.67 4.05 -3.37
C PHE A 48 -4.87 2.56 -3.16
N GLY A 49 -5.31 1.81 -3.98
CA GLY A 49 -5.51 0.38 -3.80
C GLY A 49 -5.40 -0.35 -5.12
N GLY A 50 -4.91 -1.56 -5.06
CA GLY A 50 -4.97 -2.46 -6.19
C GLY A 50 -6.41 -2.92 -6.40
N LEU A 51 -6.99 -2.59 -7.55
CA LEU A 51 -8.28 -3.12 -7.98
C LEU A 51 -8.07 -4.15 -9.07
N ILE A 52 -8.74 -5.27 -8.94
CA ILE A 52 -8.73 -6.32 -9.97
C ILE A 52 -10.15 -6.76 -10.31
N GLU A 53 -10.35 -7.18 -11.54
CA GLU A 53 -11.60 -7.79 -11.97
C GLU A 53 -11.80 -9.16 -11.31
N PHE A 54 -12.98 -9.42 -10.79
CA PHE A 54 -13.34 -10.69 -10.16
C PHE A 54 -14.80 -11.05 -10.46
N GLY A 55 -15.03 -11.59 -11.64
CA GLY A 55 -16.39 -11.88 -12.13
C GLY A 55 -17.18 -10.58 -12.36
N GLU A 56 -18.36 -10.49 -11.75
CA GLU A 56 -19.23 -9.29 -11.80
C GLU A 56 -18.82 -8.21 -10.79
N HIS A 57 -17.80 -8.47 -9.98
CA HIS A 57 -17.33 -7.59 -8.93
C HIS A 57 -15.90 -7.14 -9.18
N LEU A 58 -15.49 -6.13 -8.45
CA LEU A 58 -14.08 -5.74 -8.31
C LEU A 58 -13.58 -6.15 -6.92
N LEU A 59 -12.40 -6.71 -6.87
CA LEU A 59 -11.72 -6.98 -5.61
C LEU A 59 -10.67 -5.90 -5.36
N ALA A 60 -10.80 -5.21 -4.22
CA ALA A 60 -9.83 -4.23 -3.78
C ALA A 60 -8.83 -4.88 -2.81
N LEU A 61 -7.56 -4.63 -3.03
CA LEU A 61 -6.47 -5.16 -2.22
C LEU A 61 -5.64 -4.00 -1.68
N ALA A 62 -5.43 -3.99 -0.38
CA ALA A 62 -4.54 -3.06 0.29
C ALA A 62 -3.66 -3.82 1.28
N THR A 63 -2.41 -3.39 1.40
CA THR A 63 -1.46 -3.93 2.38
C THR A 63 -0.56 -2.82 2.85
N ASP A 64 -0.50 -2.63 4.15
CA ASP A 64 0.33 -1.63 4.78
C ASP A 64 0.76 -2.09 6.18
N GLY A 65 1.82 -1.50 6.69
CA GLY A 65 2.36 -1.75 8.02
C GLY A 65 2.01 -0.66 9.01
N VAL A 66 2.15 -0.96 10.29
CA VAL A 66 1.92 0.02 11.39
C VAL A 66 2.98 1.12 11.41
N GLY A 67 4.17 0.83 10.88
CA GLY A 67 5.27 1.79 10.79
C GLY A 67 6.01 2.00 12.11
N SER A 68 6.55 3.21 12.32
CA SER A 68 7.42 3.57 13.44
C SER A 68 6.77 3.46 14.82
N LYS A 69 5.46 3.44 14.91
CA LYS A 69 4.70 3.20 16.14
C LYS A 69 5.09 1.86 16.82
N LEU A 70 5.50 0.86 16.04
CA LEU A 70 6.01 -0.41 16.58
C LEU A 70 7.24 -0.25 17.46
N GLN A 71 8.08 0.73 17.18
CA GLN A 71 9.26 1.00 18.02
C GLN A 71 8.86 1.49 19.41
N ILE A 72 7.80 2.30 19.49
CA ILE A 72 7.24 2.79 20.76
C ILE A 72 6.56 1.64 21.50
N ALA A 73 5.73 0.86 20.81
CA ALA A 73 5.08 -0.31 21.39
C ALA A 73 6.10 -1.30 21.98
N SER A 74 7.20 -1.52 21.27
CA SER A 74 8.29 -2.39 21.72
C SER A 74 8.98 -1.84 22.97
N LYS A 75 9.30 -0.54 22.99
CA LYS A 75 9.94 0.11 24.16
C LYS A 75 9.06 0.09 25.40
N LEU A 76 7.76 0.22 25.23
CA LEU A 76 6.78 0.22 26.32
C LEU A 76 6.27 -1.18 26.65
N ASN A 77 6.64 -2.18 25.86
CA ASN A 77 6.08 -3.54 25.93
C ASN A 77 4.54 -3.55 25.93
N GLN A 78 3.94 -2.70 25.08
CA GLN A 78 2.49 -2.52 24.97
C GLN A 78 2.03 -2.77 23.54
N TRP A 79 1.36 -3.88 23.35
CA TRP A 79 1.00 -4.40 22.02
C TRP A 79 -0.50 -4.41 21.73
N SER A 80 -1.33 -4.12 22.74
CA SER A 80 -2.78 -4.29 22.66
C SER A 80 -3.46 -3.49 21.57
N GLY A 81 -2.92 -2.34 21.17
CA GLY A 81 -3.47 -1.51 20.11
C GLY A 81 -2.90 -1.77 18.71
N VAL A 82 -1.82 -2.56 18.60
CA VAL A 82 -1.08 -2.70 17.34
C VAL A 82 -1.90 -3.39 16.25
N GLY A 83 -2.70 -4.39 16.59
CA GLY A 83 -3.57 -5.07 15.63
C GLY A 83 -4.67 -4.16 15.08
N ILE A 84 -5.25 -3.32 15.93
CA ILE A 84 -6.25 -2.32 15.52
C ILE A 84 -5.60 -1.29 14.58
N ASP A 85 -4.43 -0.79 14.92
CA ASP A 85 -3.68 0.15 14.09
C ASP A 85 -3.35 -0.45 12.72
N CYS A 86 -2.89 -1.69 12.68
CA CYS A 86 -2.58 -2.39 11.44
C CYS A 86 -3.83 -2.53 10.55
N MET A 87 -4.94 -2.93 11.13
CA MET A 87 -6.21 -3.04 10.40
C MET A 87 -6.68 -1.68 9.90
N ALA A 88 -6.57 -0.64 10.72
CA ALA A 88 -6.99 0.71 10.35
C ALA A 88 -6.21 1.26 9.15
N MET A 89 -4.90 1.03 9.07
CA MET A 89 -4.08 1.45 7.93
C MET A 89 -4.60 0.86 6.62
N ASN A 90 -4.92 -0.42 6.61
CA ASN A 90 -5.42 -1.11 5.42
C ASN A 90 -6.86 -0.75 5.08
N VAL A 91 -7.74 -0.68 6.07
CA VAL A 91 -9.16 -0.34 5.87
C VAL A 91 -9.31 1.09 5.35
N ASN A 92 -8.54 2.04 5.84
CA ASN A 92 -8.59 3.42 5.36
C ASN A 92 -8.26 3.53 3.87
N ASP A 93 -7.29 2.79 3.38
CA ASP A 93 -6.95 2.75 1.95
C ASP A 93 -8.10 2.17 1.12
N LEU A 94 -8.76 1.12 1.61
CA LEU A 94 -9.93 0.54 0.95
C LEU A 94 -11.12 1.49 0.92
N LEU A 95 -11.35 2.26 1.98
CA LEU A 95 -12.39 3.29 2.03
C LEU A 95 -12.17 4.38 0.98
N CYS A 96 -10.92 4.73 0.68
CA CYS A 96 -10.58 5.71 -0.35
C CYS A 96 -11.06 5.33 -1.75
N VAL A 97 -11.22 4.04 -2.03
CA VAL A 97 -11.76 3.53 -3.29
C VAL A 97 -13.21 3.05 -3.17
N GLY A 98 -13.87 3.33 -2.05
CA GLY A 98 -15.27 2.96 -1.81
C GLY A 98 -15.50 1.46 -1.60
N ALA A 99 -14.46 0.72 -1.27
CA ALA A 99 -14.55 -0.72 -1.05
C ALA A 99 -15.06 -1.05 0.36
N GLU A 100 -15.81 -2.13 0.47
CA GLU A 100 -16.25 -2.70 1.73
C GLU A 100 -15.26 -3.78 2.18
N PRO A 101 -14.70 -3.68 3.40
CA PRO A 101 -13.79 -4.71 3.92
C PRO A 101 -14.52 -6.04 4.13
N ILE A 102 -13.96 -7.12 3.59
CA ILE A 102 -14.53 -8.48 3.72
C ILE A 102 -13.64 -9.47 4.48
N ARG A 103 -12.50 -9.01 4.97
CA ARG A 103 -11.44 -9.73 5.71
C ARG A 103 -10.23 -10.06 4.87
#